data_f6a876977b4b9ebb350a7aab06e09684
#
_entry.id   f6a876977b4b9ebb350a7aab06e09684
#
_cell.length_a   1.000
_cell.length_b   1.000
_cell.length_c   1.000
_cell.angle_alpha   90.00
_cell.angle_beta   90.00
_cell.angle_gamma   90.00
#
_symmetry.space_group_name_H-M   'P 1'
#
loop_
_entity.id
_entity.type
_entity.pdbx_description
1 polymer ?
#
loop_
_entity_poly.entity_id
_entity_poly.type
_entity_poly.pdbx_seq_one_letter_code
_entity_poly.pdbx_strand_id
1 'polypeptide(L)'
;MKRFISILALLATMSFVASAQPSFAKQFKGKPGYSCVTLSKAALRMMPLQDKMGVNVGSVADKLDRLEIVNANTPQASKNLRSVCEQWIETDGFEDFIDVDEEGEQASIFIKTGDEQNVFLMLAVEDGETAVIILYGTMTVEEMRGIVK
;
A
#
# COMPACT_ATOMS: atom_id res chain seq x y z
N MET A 1 -29.24 26.83 15.83
CA MET A 1 -27.90 26.60 15.28
C MET A 1 -27.17 25.42 15.91
N LYS A 2 -27.20 25.26 17.23
CA LYS A 2 -26.49 24.13 17.88
C LYS A 2 -27.01 22.73 17.46
N ARG A 3 -28.30 22.61 17.11
CA ARG A 3 -28.91 21.34 16.68
C ARG A 3 -28.46 20.91 15.28
N PHE A 4 -28.17 21.86 14.39
CA PHE A 4 -27.66 21.56 13.03
C PHE A 4 -26.22 21.08 13.05
N ILE A 5 -25.40 21.64 13.93
CA ILE A 5 -23.99 21.26 14.10
C ILE A 5 -23.90 19.83 14.66
N SER A 6 -24.79 19.48 15.59
CA SER A 6 -24.83 18.12 16.17
C SER A 6 -25.26 17.08 15.15
N ILE A 7 -26.18 17.40 14.24
CA ILE A 7 -26.62 16.49 13.17
C ILE A 7 -25.52 16.33 12.13
N LEU A 8 -24.82 17.41 11.80
CA LEU A 8 -23.69 17.37 10.85
C LEU A 8 -22.52 16.56 11.41
N ALA A 9 -22.24 16.72 12.71
CA ALA A 9 -21.21 15.93 13.39
C ALA A 9 -21.57 14.43 13.44
N LEU A 10 -22.84 14.11 13.63
CA LEU A 10 -23.33 12.73 13.64
C LEU A 10 -23.23 12.09 12.25
N LEU A 11 -23.56 12.84 11.20
CA LEU A 11 -23.41 12.38 9.82
C LEU A 11 -21.93 12.18 9.42
N ALA A 12 -21.05 13.05 9.91
CA ALA A 12 -19.62 12.91 9.70
C ALA A 12 -19.04 11.67 10.39
N THR A 13 -19.55 11.32 11.57
CA THR A 13 -19.11 10.12 12.29
C THR A 13 -19.61 8.82 11.66
N MET A 14 -20.77 8.86 11.01
CA MET A 14 -21.29 7.68 10.31
C MET A 14 -20.51 7.37 9.01
N SER A 15 -19.84 8.34 8.41
CA SER A 15 -19.05 8.13 7.20
C SER A 15 -17.76 7.35 7.45
N PHE A 16 -17.33 7.21 8.70
CA PHE A 16 -16.12 6.49 9.06
C PHE A 16 -16.32 4.98 9.29
N VAL A 17 -17.56 4.51 9.32
CA VAL A 17 -17.87 3.12 9.70
C VAL A 17 -17.85 2.16 8.51
N ALA A 18 -17.84 2.65 7.29
CA ALA A 18 -17.87 1.82 6.08
C ALA A 18 -16.53 1.90 5.37
N SER A 19 -15.43 1.42 5.97
CA SER A 19 -14.16 1.75 5.36
C SER A 19 -13.25 0.59 5.05
N ALA A 20 -13.03 0.42 3.76
CA ALA A 20 -11.76 -0.01 3.24
C ALA A 20 -10.62 0.82 3.87
N GLN A 21 -9.45 0.24 4.05
CA GLN A 21 -8.24 0.93 4.48
C GLN A 21 -8.05 2.22 3.66
N PRO A 22 -7.71 3.36 4.30
CA PRO A 22 -7.47 4.58 3.55
C PRO A 22 -6.33 4.42 2.55
N SER A 23 -6.42 5.10 1.42
CA SER A 23 -5.42 5.02 0.38
C SER A 23 -4.12 5.73 0.79
N PHE A 24 -3.04 4.97 0.91
CA PHE A 24 -1.70 5.52 1.17
C PHE A 24 -1.21 6.39 0.01
N ALA A 25 -1.46 5.96 -1.23
CA ALA A 25 -1.02 6.66 -2.43
C ALA A 25 -1.67 8.03 -2.59
N LYS A 26 -2.85 8.23 -2.04
CA LYS A 26 -3.63 9.45 -2.20
C LYS A 26 -2.92 10.71 -1.69
N GLN A 27 -2.11 10.59 -0.65
CA GLN A 27 -1.37 11.72 -0.09
C GLN A 27 -0.22 12.20 -0.99
N PHE A 28 0.22 11.37 -1.94
CA PHE A 28 1.30 11.71 -2.87
C PHE A 28 0.80 12.07 -4.27
N LYS A 29 -0.47 11.83 -4.55
CA LYS A 29 -1.05 12.05 -5.87
C LYS A 29 -0.99 13.51 -6.26
N GLY A 30 -0.43 13.77 -7.45
CA GLY A 30 -0.30 15.13 -7.97
C GLY A 30 0.85 15.96 -7.41
N LYS A 31 1.67 15.39 -6.54
CA LYS A 31 2.84 16.09 -5.98
C LYS A 31 4.06 15.91 -6.87
N PRO A 32 4.91 16.94 -7.04
CA PRO A 32 6.14 16.83 -7.81
C PRO A 32 7.10 15.81 -7.22
N GLY A 33 7.75 15.04 -8.07
CA GLY A 33 8.71 14.01 -7.66
C GLY A 33 8.09 12.66 -7.33
N TYR A 34 6.77 12.54 -7.37
CA TYR A 34 6.07 11.29 -7.11
C TYR A 34 5.24 10.84 -8.31
N SER A 35 5.19 9.53 -8.53
CA SER A 35 4.20 8.94 -9.42
C SER A 35 3.40 7.89 -8.67
N CYS A 36 2.10 7.88 -8.87
CA CYS A 36 1.19 6.99 -8.15
C CYS A 36 0.33 6.21 -9.13
N VAL A 37 0.19 4.92 -8.87
CA VAL A 37 -0.72 4.04 -9.60
C VAL A 37 -1.62 3.37 -8.59
N THR A 38 -2.91 3.40 -8.83
CA THR A 38 -3.90 2.68 -8.02
C THR A 38 -4.74 1.81 -8.94
N LEU A 39 -4.75 0.52 -8.67
CA LEU A 39 -5.55 -0.45 -9.42
C LEU A 39 -6.67 -0.97 -8.52
N SER A 40 -7.90 -0.78 -8.97
CA SER A 40 -9.09 -1.31 -8.30
C SER A 40 -9.23 -2.81 -8.53
N LYS A 41 -10.11 -3.44 -7.78
CA LYS A 41 -10.42 -4.86 -7.96
C LYS A 41 -10.84 -5.19 -9.40
N ALA A 42 -11.65 -4.34 -10.01
CA ALA A 42 -12.08 -4.51 -11.39
C ALA A 42 -10.90 -4.44 -12.37
N ALA A 43 -10.00 -3.47 -12.20
CA ALA A 43 -8.81 -3.34 -13.02
C ALA A 43 -7.87 -4.54 -12.88
N LEU A 44 -7.69 -5.03 -11.65
CA LEU A 44 -6.86 -6.20 -11.36
C LEU A 44 -7.35 -7.48 -12.05
N ARG A 45 -8.66 -7.62 -12.18
CA ARG A 45 -9.25 -8.76 -12.87
C ARG A 45 -9.06 -8.73 -14.39
N MET A 46 -8.93 -7.53 -14.95
CA MET A 46 -8.83 -7.31 -16.39
C MET A 46 -7.41 -7.29 -16.94
N MET A 47 -6.42 -7.11 -16.07
CA MET A 47 -5.03 -6.95 -16.49
C MET A 47 -4.21 -8.22 -16.23
N PRO A 48 -3.48 -8.73 -17.23
CA PRO A 48 -2.47 -9.76 -16.98
C PRO A 48 -1.28 -9.11 -16.27
N LEU A 49 -1.24 -9.22 -14.95
CA LEU A 49 -0.22 -8.60 -14.10
C LEU A 49 1.07 -9.41 -13.97
N GLN A 50 1.13 -10.57 -14.63
CA GLN A 50 2.19 -11.57 -14.39
C GLN A 50 3.61 -11.08 -14.66
N ASP A 51 3.81 -10.14 -15.58
CA ASP A 51 5.15 -9.80 -16.05
C ASP A 51 5.61 -8.37 -15.77
N LYS A 52 4.72 -7.48 -15.33
CA LYS A 52 5.06 -6.04 -15.30
C LYS A 52 5.69 -5.54 -14.02
N MET A 53 5.63 -6.31 -12.94
CA MET A 53 6.02 -5.79 -11.61
C MET A 53 7.08 -6.66 -10.90
N GLY A 54 7.62 -7.66 -11.56
CA GLY A 54 8.58 -8.57 -10.94
C GLY A 54 8.00 -9.41 -9.80
N VAL A 55 6.69 -9.34 -9.58
CA VAL A 55 5.97 -10.06 -8.54
C VAL A 55 4.83 -10.81 -9.19
N ASN A 56 4.76 -12.11 -9.00
CA ASN A 56 3.69 -12.94 -9.55
C ASN A 56 2.42 -12.80 -8.70
N VAL A 57 1.63 -11.76 -8.95
CA VAL A 57 0.36 -11.54 -8.25
C VAL A 57 -0.81 -12.32 -8.87
N GLY A 58 -0.58 -13.02 -9.99
CA GLY A 58 -1.64 -13.74 -10.69
C GLY A 58 -2.34 -14.79 -9.85
N SER A 59 -1.61 -15.46 -8.95
CA SER A 59 -2.16 -16.50 -8.07
C SER A 59 -3.09 -15.96 -6.99
N VAL A 60 -2.99 -14.69 -6.64
CA VAL A 60 -3.81 -14.05 -5.60
C VAL A 60 -4.67 -12.92 -6.12
N ALA A 61 -4.69 -12.71 -7.45
CA ALA A 61 -5.43 -11.59 -8.07
C ALA A 61 -6.90 -11.57 -7.67
N ASP A 62 -7.54 -12.73 -7.53
CA ASP A 62 -8.94 -12.85 -7.12
C ASP A 62 -9.19 -12.40 -5.67
N LYS A 63 -8.14 -12.41 -4.86
CA LYS A 63 -8.20 -12.03 -3.45
C LYS A 63 -7.74 -10.61 -3.19
N LEU A 64 -7.20 -9.94 -4.20
CA LEU A 64 -6.81 -8.54 -4.11
C LEU A 64 -8.01 -7.62 -4.28
N ASP A 65 -8.14 -6.68 -3.36
CA ASP A 65 -9.16 -5.63 -3.44
C ASP A 65 -8.62 -4.36 -4.09
N ARG A 66 -7.33 -4.08 -3.85
CA ARG A 66 -6.68 -2.89 -4.37
C ARG A 66 -5.17 -3.09 -4.38
N LEU A 67 -4.52 -2.51 -5.36
CA LEU A 67 -3.07 -2.42 -5.43
C LEU A 67 -2.69 -0.95 -5.60
N GLU A 68 -1.73 -0.49 -4.84
CA GLU A 68 -1.21 0.86 -4.93
C GLU A 68 0.30 0.82 -5.11
N ILE A 69 0.81 1.69 -5.99
CA ILE A 69 2.26 1.87 -6.20
C ILE A 69 2.56 3.35 -6.08
N VAL A 70 3.55 3.69 -5.27
CA VAL A 70 4.07 5.05 -5.16
C VAL A 70 5.56 5.00 -5.46
N ASN A 71 6.00 5.78 -6.44
CA ASN A 71 7.41 5.93 -6.77
C ASN A 71 7.86 7.35 -6.47
N ALA A 72 9.01 7.49 -5.85
CA ALA A 72 9.66 8.78 -5.63
C ALA A 72 10.90 8.88 -6.53
N ASN A 73 10.92 9.88 -7.41
CA ASN A 73 11.90 10.01 -8.47
C ASN A 73 13.02 11.02 -8.17
N THR A 74 12.98 11.68 -7.03
CA THR A 74 14.00 12.62 -6.57
C THR A 74 14.54 12.21 -5.22
N PRO A 75 15.77 12.57 -4.86
CA PRO A 75 16.33 12.24 -3.55
C PRO A 75 15.48 12.75 -2.37
N GLN A 76 14.94 13.96 -2.50
CA GLN A 76 14.11 14.54 -1.45
C GLN A 76 12.76 13.82 -1.35
N ALA A 77 12.11 13.54 -2.47
CA ALA A 77 10.86 12.78 -2.50
C ALA A 77 11.06 11.34 -1.97
N SER A 78 12.18 10.71 -2.33
CA SER A 78 12.54 9.38 -1.83
C SER A 78 12.67 9.37 -0.31
N LYS A 79 13.38 10.33 0.26
CA LYS A 79 13.54 10.47 1.71
C LYS A 79 12.19 10.69 2.42
N ASN A 80 11.36 11.53 1.86
CA ASN A 80 10.03 11.82 2.40
C ASN A 80 9.11 10.60 2.33
N LEU A 81 9.10 9.90 1.21
CA LEU A 81 8.30 8.68 1.03
C LEU A 81 8.70 7.60 2.04
N ARG A 82 10.00 7.38 2.23
CA ARG A 82 10.51 6.43 3.22
C ARG A 82 10.07 6.81 4.63
N SER A 83 10.20 8.07 4.99
CA SER A 83 9.81 8.57 6.32
C SER A 83 8.33 8.37 6.59
N VAL A 84 7.47 8.72 5.65
CA VAL A 84 6.02 8.57 5.78
C VAL A 84 5.65 7.09 5.86
N CYS A 85 6.27 6.25 5.04
CA CYS A 85 6.04 4.81 5.03
C CYS A 85 6.45 4.16 6.36
N GLU A 86 7.63 4.49 6.87
CA GLU A 86 8.14 3.98 8.15
C GLU A 86 7.25 4.39 9.32
N GLN A 87 6.76 5.63 9.30
CA GLN A 87 5.83 6.11 10.32
C GLN A 87 4.52 5.33 10.29
N TRP A 88 4.00 5.04 9.11
CA TRP A 88 2.79 4.23 8.96
C TRP A 88 2.99 2.81 9.48
N ILE A 89 4.13 2.20 9.16
CA ILE A 89 4.49 0.86 9.63
C ILE A 89 4.49 0.80 11.16
N GLU A 90 5.11 1.78 11.81
CA GLU A 90 5.17 1.83 13.27
C GLU A 90 3.81 2.11 13.91
N THR A 91 3.05 3.06 13.35
CA THR A 91 1.78 3.50 13.92
C THR A 91 0.69 2.43 13.80
N ASP A 92 0.64 1.72 12.68
CA ASP A 92 -0.43 0.77 12.41
C ASP A 92 -0.10 -0.68 12.79
N GLY A 93 1.08 -0.93 13.35
CA GLY A 93 1.44 -2.24 13.87
C GLY A 93 1.73 -3.28 12.79
N PHE A 94 2.38 -2.87 11.71
CA PHE A 94 2.88 -3.81 10.71
C PHE A 94 3.98 -4.69 11.31
N GLU A 95 4.01 -5.94 10.91
CA GLU A 95 5.05 -6.89 11.29
C GLU A 95 6.07 -7.05 10.16
N ASP A 96 7.35 -7.20 10.53
CA ASP A 96 8.40 -7.50 9.57
C ASP A 96 8.20 -8.91 9.01
N PHE A 97 8.30 -9.04 7.69
CA PHE A 97 8.13 -10.33 7.03
C PHE A 97 9.40 -10.77 6.31
N ILE A 98 9.93 -9.94 5.43
CA ILE A 98 11.16 -10.20 4.69
C ILE A 98 11.95 -8.92 4.63
N ASP A 99 13.26 -9.03 4.82
CA ASP A 99 14.18 -7.92 4.66
C ASP A 99 15.37 -8.41 3.82
N VAL A 100 15.61 -7.75 2.69
CA VAL A 100 16.70 -8.05 1.78
C VAL A 100 17.56 -6.82 1.59
N ASP A 101 18.85 -6.97 1.81
CA ASP A 101 19.83 -5.91 1.61
C ASP A 101 20.98 -6.48 0.77
N GLU A 102 21.03 -6.12 -0.50
CA GLU A 102 22.07 -6.56 -1.45
C GLU A 102 22.61 -5.37 -2.24
N GLU A 103 23.92 -5.15 -2.18
CA GLU A 103 24.70 -4.24 -3.03
C GLU A 103 24.00 -2.90 -3.40
N GLY A 104 23.48 -2.17 -2.39
CA GLY A 104 22.82 -0.89 -2.61
C GLY A 104 21.32 -0.99 -2.93
N GLU A 105 20.78 -2.19 -3.03
CA GLU A 105 19.36 -2.44 -3.17
C GLU A 105 18.80 -2.93 -1.84
N GLN A 106 17.76 -2.28 -1.37
CA GLN A 106 17.04 -2.70 -0.15
C GLN A 106 15.59 -2.97 -0.50
N ALA A 107 15.08 -4.10 -0.06
CA ALA A 107 13.67 -4.44 -0.19
C ALA A 107 13.17 -5.04 1.12
N SER A 108 12.14 -4.45 1.68
CA SER A 108 11.53 -4.92 2.92
C SER A 108 10.05 -5.14 2.71
N ILE A 109 9.52 -6.24 3.21
CA ILE A 109 8.10 -6.56 3.15
C ILE A 109 7.55 -6.59 4.57
N PHE A 110 6.44 -5.90 4.75
CA PHE A 110 5.72 -5.79 6.01
C PHE A 110 4.29 -6.28 5.84
N ILE A 111 3.73 -6.85 6.88
CA ILE A 111 2.39 -7.41 6.87
C ILE A 111 1.59 -6.82 8.01
N LYS A 112 0.37 -6.42 7.70
CA LYS A 112 -0.64 -6.08 8.71
C LYS A 112 -1.84 -6.99 8.50
N THR A 113 -2.16 -7.80 9.51
CA THR A 113 -3.34 -8.65 9.48
C THR A 113 -4.53 -7.94 10.13
N GLY A 114 -5.68 -8.01 9.50
CA GLY A 114 -6.92 -7.44 10.00
C GLY A 114 -8.06 -8.45 9.93
N ASP A 115 -9.19 -8.11 10.52
CA ASP A 115 -10.35 -9.02 10.57
C ASP A 115 -10.98 -9.22 9.19
N GLU A 116 -11.03 -8.17 8.38
CA GLU A 116 -11.66 -8.21 7.06
C GLU A 116 -10.67 -8.13 5.92
N GLN A 117 -9.51 -7.54 6.15
CA GLN A 117 -8.54 -7.27 5.10
C GLN A 117 -7.12 -7.29 5.64
N ASN A 118 -6.22 -7.90 4.91
CA ASN A 118 -4.79 -7.88 5.18
C ASN A 118 -4.11 -6.85 4.28
N VAL A 119 -3.02 -6.28 4.75
CA VAL A 119 -2.22 -5.32 3.98
C VAL A 119 -0.79 -5.83 3.88
N PHE A 120 -0.28 -5.91 2.67
CA PHE A 120 1.11 -6.24 2.39
C PHE A 120 1.78 -5.02 1.79
N LEU A 121 2.87 -4.61 2.40
CA LEU A 121 3.59 -3.42 2.01
C LEU A 121 5.03 -3.79 1.67
N MET A 122 5.45 -3.48 0.45
CA MET A 122 6.83 -3.62 0.01
C MET A 122 7.45 -2.24 -0.10
N LEU A 123 8.56 -2.04 0.60
CA LEU A 123 9.37 -0.83 0.52
C LEU A 123 10.68 -1.20 -0.16
N ALA A 124 10.92 -0.66 -1.34
CA ALA A 124 12.13 -0.92 -2.12
C ALA A 124 12.92 0.37 -2.34
N VAL A 125 14.22 0.30 -2.14
CA VAL A 125 15.15 1.41 -2.36
C VAL A 125 16.24 0.94 -3.29
N GLU A 126 16.41 1.61 -4.42
CA GLU A 126 17.42 1.32 -5.43
C GLU A 126 17.92 2.62 -6.03
N ASP A 127 19.25 2.80 -6.07
CA ASP A 127 19.90 3.98 -6.67
C ASP A 127 19.36 5.34 -6.21
N GLY A 128 18.99 5.45 -4.93
CA GLY A 128 18.42 6.66 -4.37
C GLY A 128 16.94 6.88 -4.68
N GLU A 129 16.32 6.01 -5.45
CA GLU A 129 14.90 6.02 -5.72
C GLU A 129 14.16 5.08 -4.75
N THR A 130 12.95 5.45 -4.36
CA THR A 130 12.13 4.66 -3.47
C THR A 130 10.82 4.30 -4.14
N ALA A 131 10.43 3.04 -4.02
CA ALA A 131 9.13 2.55 -4.46
C ALA A 131 8.40 1.88 -3.28
N VAL A 132 7.12 2.16 -3.15
CA VAL A 132 6.25 1.50 -2.19
C VAL A 132 5.14 0.81 -2.96
N ILE A 133 4.99 -0.49 -2.75
CA ILE A 133 3.94 -1.29 -3.35
C ILE A 133 3.05 -1.82 -2.22
N ILE A 134 1.76 -1.60 -2.33
CA ILE A 134 0.82 -1.97 -1.28
C ILE A 134 -0.28 -2.84 -1.88
N LEU A 135 -0.47 -4.02 -1.28
CA LEU A 135 -1.52 -4.95 -1.65
C LEU A 135 -2.54 -5.01 -0.52
N TYR A 136 -3.78 -4.73 -0.85
CA TYR A 136 -4.92 -4.82 0.07
C TYR A 136 -5.80 -5.98 -0.37
N GLY A 137 -6.11 -6.88 0.53
CA GLY A 137 -6.97 -8.01 0.17
C GLY A 137 -7.15 -9.05 1.26
N THR A 138 -7.75 -10.16 0.88
CA THR A 138 -8.03 -11.28 1.79
C THR A 138 -7.01 -12.42 1.68
N MET A 139 -5.94 -12.23 0.90
CA MET A 139 -4.89 -13.25 0.79
C MET A 139 -4.20 -13.49 2.13
N THR A 140 -3.85 -14.73 2.38
CA THR A 140 -3.13 -15.15 3.59
C THR A 140 -1.63 -14.93 3.46
N VAL A 141 -0.93 -14.98 4.58
CA VAL A 141 0.55 -14.91 4.61
C VAL A 141 1.17 -16.01 3.77
N GLU A 142 0.61 -17.21 3.81
CA GLU A 142 1.11 -18.34 3.03
C GLU A 142 0.97 -18.13 1.53
N GLU A 143 -0.15 -17.59 1.10
CA GLU A 143 -0.38 -17.23 -0.30
C GLU A 143 0.60 -16.16 -0.77
N MET A 144 0.91 -15.20 0.09
CA MET A 144 1.89 -14.16 -0.21
C MET A 144 3.32 -14.68 -0.32
N ARG A 145 3.67 -15.72 0.42
CA ARG A 145 4.98 -16.37 0.27
C ARG A 145 5.21 -16.90 -1.15
N GLY A 146 4.15 -17.39 -1.79
CA GLY A 146 4.22 -17.86 -3.17
C GLY A 146 4.50 -16.76 -4.19
N ILE A 147 4.21 -15.50 -3.86
CA ILE A 147 4.43 -14.37 -4.77
C ILE A 147 5.89 -13.92 -4.77
N VAL A 148 6.58 -14.08 -3.66
CA VAL A 148 7.94 -13.54 -3.44
C VAL A 148 9.05 -14.46 -3.97
N LYS A 149 8.70 -15.57 -4.53
CA LYS A 149 9.70 -16.50 -5.10
C LYS A 149 10.32 -15.98 -6.38
#